data_6748bf81325e94c9f750a944aaea2207
#
_entry.id   6748bf81325e94c9f750a944aaea2207
#
_cell.length_a   1.000
_cell.length_b   1.000
_cell.length_c   1.000
_cell.angle_alpha   90.00
_cell.angle_beta   90.00
_cell.angle_gamma   90.00
#
_symmetry.space_group_name_H-M   'P 1'
#
loop_
_entity.id
_entity.type
_entity.pdbx_description
1 polymer ?
#
loop_
_entity_poly.entity_id
_entity_poly.type
_entity_poly.pdbx_seq_one_letter_code
_entity_poly.pdbx_strand_id
1 'polypeptide(L)'
;MQKEYVEVNEGILGSFLGEDVYTMNGNMIVPSDTIITDYILKKLIEFKIYKIFIYKTDPIYGEEFIKNEKISEDQKRYIEDINTVKVMIQDLASGKELDFSKAEDVSEHIYSRINDCVSLMECVNSVRIADEYTYSHLVNVSVYSMLLAKWMGLSKSQIKEVILAGLLHDVGKSRIPHEILNKKGPLDEKEFEEMKKHAVYGYEIIKNNKDISMSVKRAVIMHHEKENGTGYPYGIKGSHKNLYSKIVTAADIFDAITSERVYRGRQTPFTAFKELENIGFDTIDPKVLMIMFTKMPNYYIGAKVKMENGEIGEVVYVPNQCAYAPVVEVNGNFYDFTIDKEVLIKEFL
;
A
#
# COMPACT_ATOMS: atom_id res chain seq x y z
N MET A 1 -8.42 16.07 -9.47
CA MET A 1 -7.43 17.13 -9.77
C MET A 1 -7.63 17.61 -11.20
N GLN A 2 -7.47 18.91 -11.43
CA GLN A 2 -7.53 19.45 -12.79
C GLN A 2 -6.19 19.19 -13.47
N LYS A 3 -6.21 18.59 -14.66
CA LYS A 3 -5.00 18.34 -15.46
C LYS A 3 -4.69 19.58 -16.30
N GLU A 4 -3.42 19.87 -16.48
CA GLU A 4 -2.92 20.94 -17.32
C GLU A 4 -1.95 20.37 -18.35
N TYR A 5 -2.06 20.82 -19.60
CA TYR A 5 -1.17 20.37 -20.68
C TYR A 5 -0.02 21.37 -20.81
N VAL A 6 1.19 20.94 -20.44
CA VAL A 6 2.36 21.81 -20.29
C VAL A 6 3.52 21.37 -21.18
N GLU A 7 4.43 22.30 -21.47
CA GLU A 7 5.70 21.99 -22.14
C GLU A 7 6.69 21.33 -21.19
N VAL A 8 7.43 20.35 -21.70
CA VAL A 8 8.47 19.63 -20.96
C VAL A 8 9.71 20.52 -20.82
N ASN A 9 9.92 21.08 -19.64
CA ASN A 9 11.04 21.91 -19.24
C ASN A 9 11.29 21.78 -17.72
N GLU A 10 12.32 22.41 -17.21
CA GLU A 10 12.67 22.34 -15.78
C GLU A 10 11.57 22.86 -14.85
N GLY A 11 10.67 23.71 -15.32
CA GLY A 11 9.58 24.25 -14.50
C GLY A 11 8.51 23.22 -14.09
N ILE A 12 8.56 21.99 -14.62
CA ILE A 12 7.64 20.91 -14.25
C ILE A 12 8.25 19.92 -13.25
N LEU A 13 9.49 20.13 -12.83
CA LEU A 13 10.13 19.28 -11.82
C LEU A 13 9.32 19.27 -10.51
N GLY A 14 9.17 18.09 -9.93
CA GLY A 14 8.36 17.88 -8.72
C GLY A 14 6.84 17.79 -8.97
N SER A 15 6.36 18.07 -10.17
CA SER A 15 4.95 17.90 -10.53
C SER A 15 4.61 16.43 -10.75
N PHE A 16 3.34 16.08 -10.56
CA PHE A 16 2.83 14.73 -10.88
C PHE A 16 2.36 14.65 -12.32
N LEU A 17 2.77 13.60 -13.01
CA LEU A 17 2.33 13.28 -14.35
C LEU A 17 0.82 12.96 -14.36
N GLY A 18 0.05 13.69 -15.16
CA GLY A 18 -1.40 13.56 -15.20
C GLY A 18 -1.93 12.40 -16.06
N GLU A 19 -1.13 11.88 -16.98
CA GLU A 19 -1.47 10.76 -17.89
C GLU A 19 -0.25 9.91 -18.19
N ASP A 20 -0.47 8.64 -18.55
CA ASP A 20 0.61 7.76 -18.98
C ASP A 20 1.27 8.30 -20.27
N VAL A 21 2.59 8.31 -20.31
CA VAL A 21 3.37 8.77 -21.47
C VAL A 21 3.90 7.57 -22.26
N TYR A 22 3.68 7.60 -23.57
CA TYR A 22 4.06 6.53 -24.49
C TYR A 22 5.02 7.03 -25.55
N THR A 23 5.89 6.13 -26.05
CA THR A 23 6.67 6.35 -27.27
C THR A 23 5.75 6.37 -28.48
N MET A 24 6.26 6.85 -29.62
CA MET A 24 5.55 6.72 -30.92
C MET A 24 5.20 5.29 -31.29
N ASN A 25 5.93 4.30 -30.77
CA ASN A 25 5.71 2.88 -30.99
C ASN A 25 4.73 2.25 -30.00
N GLY A 26 4.10 3.05 -29.14
CA GLY A 26 3.10 2.58 -28.16
C GLY A 26 3.70 1.97 -26.87
N ASN A 27 5.01 2.00 -26.68
CA ASN A 27 5.62 1.56 -25.42
C ASN A 27 5.47 2.64 -24.36
N MET A 28 4.97 2.27 -23.18
CA MET A 28 4.88 3.18 -22.04
C MET A 28 6.28 3.55 -21.56
N ILE A 29 6.55 4.87 -21.44
CA ILE A 29 7.80 5.42 -20.91
C ILE A 29 7.67 5.71 -19.43
N VAL A 30 6.61 6.46 -19.05
CA VAL A 30 6.36 6.90 -17.68
C VAL A 30 4.86 6.79 -17.41
N PRO A 31 4.43 6.11 -16.34
CA PRO A 31 3.02 6.04 -15.99
C PRO A 31 2.52 7.34 -15.36
N SER A 32 1.21 7.57 -15.43
CA SER A 32 0.54 8.64 -14.68
C SER A 32 0.79 8.52 -13.18
N ASP A 33 0.57 9.61 -12.46
CA ASP A 33 0.82 9.71 -11.01
C ASP A 33 2.31 9.56 -10.60
N THR A 34 3.23 9.69 -11.56
CA THR A 34 4.68 9.68 -11.31
C THR A 34 5.17 11.10 -11.10
N ILE A 35 6.04 11.31 -10.08
CA ILE A 35 6.73 12.60 -9.87
C ILE A 35 7.77 12.80 -10.97
N ILE A 36 7.79 13.98 -11.57
CA ILE A 36 8.76 14.33 -12.61
C ILE A 36 10.07 14.74 -11.95
N THR A 37 11.03 13.81 -11.93
CA THR A 37 12.41 14.05 -11.49
C THR A 37 13.29 14.51 -12.65
N ASP A 38 14.52 15.00 -12.35
CA ASP A 38 15.53 15.31 -13.38
C ASP A 38 15.79 14.13 -14.32
N TYR A 39 15.79 12.90 -13.80
CA TYR A 39 15.94 11.70 -14.61
C TYR A 39 14.78 11.52 -15.59
N ILE A 40 13.55 11.66 -15.11
CA ILE A 40 12.33 11.56 -15.94
C ILE A 40 12.31 12.69 -16.97
N LEU A 41 12.64 13.91 -16.57
CA LEU A 41 12.72 15.06 -17.48
C LEU A 41 13.70 14.79 -18.63
N LYS A 42 14.92 14.33 -18.32
CA LYS A 42 15.91 13.94 -19.33
C LYS A 42 15.40 12.84 -20.24
N LYS A 43 14.73 11.85 -19.68
CA LYS A 43 14.15 10.73 -20.43
C LYS A 43 13.03 11.19 -21.38
N LEU A 44 12.12 12.07 -20.93
CA LEU A 44 11.10 12.67 -21.78
C LEU A 44 11.72 13.42 -22.97
N ILE A 45 12.76 14.22 -22.73
CA ILE A 45 13.48 14.96 -23.77
C ILE A 45 14.17 14.01 -24.75
N GLU A 46 14.83 12.94 -24.26
CA GLU A 46 15.50 11.92 -25.07
C GLU A 46 14.50 11.23 -26.03
N PHE A 47 13.31 10.89 -25.53
CA PHE A 47 12.24 10.31 -26.34
C PHE A 47 11.46 11.33 -27.17
N LYS A 48 11.90 12.62 -27.18
CA LYS A 48 11.28 13.73 -27.94
C LYS A 48 9.82 13.96 -27.57
N ILE A 49 9.49 13.80 -26.29
CA ILE A 49 8.21 14.15 -25.70
C ILE A 49 8.29 15.61 -25.27
N TYR A 50 7.62 16.49 -25.95
CA TYR A 50 7.71 17.93 -25.70
C TYR A 50 6.56 18.49 -24.87
N LYS A 51 5.48 17.77 -24.75
CA LYS A 51 4.29 18.18 -23.97
C LYS A 51 3.67 17.00 -23.27
N ILE A 52 3.23 17.23 -22.05
CA ILE A 52 2.61 16.22 -21.19
C ILE A 52 1.48 16.84 -20.40
N PHE A 53 0.60 16.01 -19.86
CA PHE A 53 -0.35 16.42 -18.84
C PHE A 53 0.28 16.29 -17.45
N ILE A 54 0.18 17.34 -16.64
CA ILE A 54 0.51 17.32 -15.23
C ILE A 54 -0.74 17.64 -14.41
N TYR A 55 -0.77 17.20 -13.15
CA TYR A 55 -1.78 17.69 -12.24
C TYR A 55 -1.44 19.11 -11.81
N LYS A 56 -2.46 19.98 -11.78
CA LYS A 56 -2.33 21.34 -11.27
C LYS A 56 -2.17 21.23 -9.74
N THR A 57 -0.93 21.27 -9.26
CA THR A 57 -0.61 21.37 -7.85
C THR A 57 -0.27 22.82 -7.52
N ASP A 58 -0.79 23.35 -6.40
CA ASP A 58 -0.22 24.55 -5.83
C ASP A 58 1.27 24.32 -5.53
N PRO A 59 2.16 25.29 -5.72
CA PRO A 59 3.60 25.11 -5.63
C PRO A 59 4.05 25.01 -4.15
N ILE A 60 3.84 23.87 -3.50
CA ILE A 60 4.24 23.63 -2.09
C ILE A 60 5.27 22.48 -1.95
N TYR A 61 5.75 21.88 -3.02
CA TYR A 61 6.61 20.68 -2.92
C TYR A 61 8.05 20.87 -3.41
N GLY A 62 8.68 22.04 -3.18
CA GLY A 62 10.05 22.30 -3.68
C GLY A 62 11.15 22.54 -2.65
N GLU A 63 10.89 22.96 -1.41
CA GLU A 63 11.97 23.47 -0.55
C GLU A 63 11.91 23.10 0.95
N GLU A 64 10.97 22.33 1.47
CA GLU A 64 10.86 22.07 2.92
C GLU A 64 11.13 20.64 3.38
N PHE A 65 11.75 19.78 2.57
CA PHE A 65 12.07 18.40 2.99
C PHE A 65 13.34 18.26 3.85
N ILE A 66 13.99 19.35 4.23
CA ILE A 66 15.18 19.31 5.12
C ILE A 66 14.96 20.25 6.31
N LYS A 67 14.55 19.71 7.41
CA LYS A 67 14.61 20.13 8.82
C LYS A 67 13.24 20.29 9.48
N ASN A 68 12.84 19.29 10.24
CA ASN A 68 12.51 19.37 11.67
C ASN A 68 11.69 18.15 12.11
N GLU A 69 12.05 17.60 13.27
CA GLU A 69 11.36 16.55 14.05
C GLU A 69 9.92 16.94 14.51
N LYS A 70 9.22 17.77 13.77
CA LYS A 70 7.80 18.05 14.04
C LYS A 70 6.95 17.11 13.21
N ILE A 71 6.29 16.17 13.88
CA ILE A 71 5.23 15.32 13.34
C ILE A 71 4.25 16.21 12.58
N SER A 72 4.06 15.93 11.28
CA SER A 72 3.13 16.67 10.42
C SER A 72 1.68 16.50 10.88
N GLU A 73 0.78 17.40 10.51
CA GLU A 73 -0.64 17.26 10.82
C GLU A 73 -1.21 15.94 10.26
N ASP A 74 -0.72 15.52 9.10
CA ASP A 74 -1.10 14.27 8.46
C ASP A 74 -0.64 13.05 9.25
N GLN A 75 0.58 13.08 9.77
CA GLN A 75 1.09 12.01 10.64
C GLN A 75 0.33 11.96 11.98
N LYS A 76 -0.05 13.11 12.55
CA LYS A 76 -0.87 13.15 13.77
C LYS A 76 -2.22 12.48 13.53
N ARG A 77 -2.91 12.84 12.46
CA ARG A 77 -4.20 12.25 12.10
C ARG A 77 -4.11 10.77 11.82
N TYR A 78 -3.05 10.33 11.15
CA TYR A 78 -2.80 8.91 10.92
C TYR A 78 -2.58 8.14 12.24
N ILE A 79 -1.88 8.73 13.23
CA ILE A 79 -1.73 8.17 14.58
C ILE A 79 -3.08 8.15 15.32
N GLU A 80 -3.92 9.18 15.16
CA GLU A 80 -5.27 9.21 15.72
C GLU A 80 -6.15 8.10 15.14
N ASP A 81 -6.05 7.82 13.84
CA ASP A 81 -6.75 6.70 13.19
C ASP A 81 -6.30 5.36 13.78
N ILE A 82 -5.00 5.14 13.96
CA ILE A 82 -4.46 3.93 14.60
C ILE A 82 -4.99 3.79 16.04
N ASN A 83 -5.01 4.87 16.82
CA ASN A 83 -5.53 4.86 18.18
C ASN A 83 -7.04 4.55 18.23
N THR A 84 -7.81 5.08 17.28
CA THR A 84 -9.24 4.81 17.15
C THR A 84 -9.49 3.33 16.86
N VAL A 85 -8.73 2.76 15.92
CA VAL A 85 -8.79 1.32 15.59
C VAL A 85 -8.36 0.48 16.79
N LYS A 86 -7.31 0.87 17.53
CA LYS A 86 -6.88 0.20 18.75
C LYS A 86 -8.01 0.12 19.79
N VAL A 87 -8.65 1.24 20.10
CA VAL A 87 -9.78 1.27 21.04
C VAL A 87 -10.91 0.37 20.55
N MET A 88 -11.26 0.42 19.28
CA MET A 88 -12.29 -0.43 18.68
C MET A 88 -11.99 -1.93 18.86
N ILE A 89 -10.76 -2.36 18.57
CA ILE A 89 -10.35 -3.78 18.70
C ILE A 89 -10.29 -4.21 20.18
N GLN A 90 -9.81 -3.35 21.07
CA GLN A 90 -9.78 -3.63 22.52
C GLN A 90 -11.17 -3.74 23.12
N ASP A 91 -12.11 -2.91 22.69
CA ASP A 91 -13.52 -3.00 23.10
C ASP A 91 -14.13 -4.35 22.66
N LEU A 92 -13.88 -4.79 21.42
CA LEU A 92 -14.30 -6.10 20.95
C LEU A 92 -13.67 -7.25 21.74
N ALA A 93 -12.37 -7.19 22.03
CA ALA A 93 -11.67 -8.21 22.83
C ALA A 93 -12.21 -8.29 24.27
N SER A 94 -12.74 -7.18 24.81
CA SER A 94 -13.40 -7.14 26.11
C SER A 94 -14.85 -7.66 26.08
N GLY A 95 -15.36 -8.07 24.92
CA GLY A 95 -16.72 -8.60 24.74
C GLY A 95 -17.79 -7.55 24.44
N LYS A 96 -17.42 -6.30 24.18
CA LYS A 96 -18.36 -5.28 23.71
C LYS A 96 -18.73 -5.53 22.24
N GLU A 97 -19.84 -4.96 21.79
CA GLU A 97 -20.19 -4.95 20.38
C GLU A 97 -19.29 -4.02 19.57
N LEU A 98 -19.20 -4.27 18.25
CA LEU A 98 -18.47 -3.42 17.33
C LEU A 98 -19.10 -2.03 17.26
N ASP A 99 -18.34 -1.02 17.67
CA ASP A 99 -18.70 0.38 17.43
C ASP A 99 -18.38 0.72 15.97
N PHE A 100 -19.37 0.55 15.12
CA PHE A 100 -19.23 0.75 13.68
C PHE A 100 -18.92 2.22 13.31
N SER A 101 -19.40 3.18 14.12
CA SER A 101 -19.16 4.61 13.85
C SER A 101 -17.66 4.92 13.83
N LYS A 102 -16.86 4.31 14.70
CA LYS A 102 -15.39 4.47 14.70
C LYS A 102 -14.75 3.98 13.41
N ALA A 103 -15.20 2.83 12.89
CA ALA A 103 -14.68 2.31 11.62
C ALA A 103 -15.09 3.20 10.43
N GLU A 104 -16.30 3.75 10.46
CA GLU A 104 -16.81 4.67 9.47
C GLU A 104 -16.03 6.00 9.49
N ASP A 105 -15.78 6.59 10.66
CA ASP A 105 -15.00 7.81 10.82
C ASP A 105 -13.58 7.66 10.27
N VAL A 106 -12.88 6.58 10.62
CA VAL A 106 -11.54 6.28 10.08
C VAL A 106 -11.60 6.08 8.56
N SER A 107 -12.61 5.37 8.05
CA SER A 107 -12.80 5.17 6.61
C SER A 107 -13.02 6.49 5.85
N GLU A 108 -13.87 7.38 6.38
CA GLU A 108 -14.10 8.71 5.79
C GLU A 108 -12.81 9.55 5.83
N HIS A 109 -12.04 9.46 6.89
CA HIS A 109 -10.78 10.17 7.05
C HIS A 109 -9.75 9.73 6.01
N ILE A 110 -9.53 8.40 5.85
CA ILE A 110 -8.66 7.85 4.81
C ILE A 110 -9.16 8.27 3.43
N TYR A 111 -10.48 8.15 3.18
CA TYR A 111 -11.06 8.53 1.89
C TYR A 111 -10.89 10.03 1.58
N SER A 112 -10.99 10.90 2.57
CA SER A 112 -10.84 12.36 2.37
C SER A 112 -9.50 12.71 1.73
N ARG A 113 -8.49 11.86 1.91
CA ARG A 113 -7.12 12.02 1.43
C ARG A 113 -6.84 11.29 0.10
N ILE A 114 -7.88 10.83 -0.59
CA ILE A 114 -7.74 10.11 -1.87
C ILE A 114 -6.99 10.89 -2.96
N ASN A 115 -6.95 12.21 -2.86
CA ASN A 115 -6.23 13.07 -3.78
C ASN A 115 -4.82 13.44 -3.29
N ASP A 116 -4.47 13.08 -2.05
CA ASP A 116 -3.17 13.28 -1.43
C ASP A 116 -2.56 11.93 -1.01
N CYS A 117 -2.45 11.05 -2.00
CA CYS A 117 -1.97 9.69 -1.76
C CYS A 117 -0.48 9.65 -1.38
N VAL A 118 0.31 10.66 -1.77
CA VAL A 118 1.75 10.73 -1.47
C VAL A 118 1.96 10.93 0.02
N SER A 119 1.37 11.99 0.60
CA SER A 119 1.46 12.24 2.03
C SER A 119 0.90 11.07 2.86
N LEU A 120 -0.15 10.41 2.37
CA LEU A 120 -0.69 9.23 3.04
C LEU A 120 0.29 8.05 3.01
N MET A 121 0.96 7.81 1.88
CA MET A 121 2.01 6.78 1.76
C MET A 121 3.24 7.12 2.60
N GLU A 122 3.60 8.39 2.73
CA GLU A 122 4.64 8.83 3.65
C GLU A 122 4.27 8.52 5.11
N CYS A 123 3.01 8.73 5.51
CA CYS A 123 2.55 8.34 6.85
C CYS A 123 2.71 6.84 7.08
N VAL A 124 2.26 6.00 6.13
CA VAL A 124 2.41 4.54 6.21
C VAL A 124 3.86 4.12 6.32
N ASN A 125 4.76 4.81 5.61
CA ASN A 125 6.18 4.46 5.59
C ASN A 125 6.97 4.99 6.80
N SER A 126 6.61 6.15 7.35
CA SER A 126 7.39 6.87 8.36
C SER A 126 6.87 6.68 9.80
N VAL A 127 5.55 6.53 9.99
CA VAL A 127 4.97 6.38 11.33
C VAL A 127 5.26 4.98 11.86
N ARG A 128 6.11 4.92 12.89
CA ARG A 128 6.50 3.67 13.56
C ARG A 128 5.96 3.70 14.99
N ILE A 129 5.02 2.83 15.29
CA ILE A 129 4.53 2.61 16.64
C ILE A 129 4.90 1.18 17.03
N ALA A 130 6.05 1.02 17.70
CA ALA A 130 6.71 -0.27 17.92
C ALA A 130 5.80 -1.33 18.58
N ASP A 131 4.91 -0.92 19.48
CA ASP A 131 4.04 -1.84 20.22
C ASP A 131 2.62 -2.00 19.62
N GLU A 132 2.34 -1.35 18.48
CA GLU A 132 0.98 -1.24 17.92
C GLU A 132 0.85 -1.81 16.49
N TYR A 133 1.76 -2.69 16.10
CA TYR A 133 1.79 -3.28 14.74
C TYR A 133 0.41 -3.79 14.29
N THR A 134 -0.33 -4.48 15.15
CA THR A 134 -1.65 -5.04 14.78
C THR A 134 -2.64 -3.97 14.34
N TYR A 135 -2.63 -2.79 14.97
CA TYR A 135 -3.59 -1.73 14.68
C TYR A 135 -3.15 -0.87 13.49
N SER A 136 -1.84 -0.57 13.40
CA SER A 136 -1.28 0.10 12.22
C SER A 136 -1.47 -0.73 10.95
N HIS A 137 -1.35 -2.05 11.03
CA HIS A 137 -1.63 -2.97 9.94
C HIS A 137 -3.04 -2.79 9.36
N LEU A 138 -4.08 -2.69 10.20
CA LEU A 138 -5.45 -2.47 9.74
C LEU A 138 -5.60 -1.16 8.95
N VAL A 139 -4.98 -0.09 9.45
CA VAL A 139 -4.98 1.22 8.77
C VAL A 139 -4.19 1.16 7.47
N ASN A 140 -3.00 0.55 7.47
CA ASN A 140 -2.16 0.38 6.27
C ASN A 140 -2.89 -0.40 5.18
N VAL A 141 -3.46 -1.55 5.53
CA VAL A 141 -4.23 -2.38 4.58
C VAL A 141 -5.39 -1.59 3.99
N SER A 142 -6.04 -0.72 4.78
CA SER A 142 -7.10 0.16 4.30
C SER A 142 -6.59 1.19 3.30
N VAL A 143 -5.43 1.80 3.57
CA VAL A 143 -4.78 2.76 2.67
C VAL A 143 -4.38 2.09 1.36
N TYR A 144 -3.70 0.94 1.42
CA TYR A 144 -3.32 0.20 0.21
C TYR A 144 -4.54 -0.27 -0.59
N SER A 145 -5.60 -0.70 0.10
CA SER A 145 -6.86 -1.10 -0.52
C SER A 145 -7.55 0.07 -1.22
N MET A 146 -7.54 1.27 -0.61
CA MET A 146 -8.03 2.50 -1.24
C MET A 146 -7.28 2.83 -2.52
N LEU A 147 -5.96 2.77 -2.49
CA LEU A 147 -5.12 3.05 -3.65
C LEU A 147 -5.41 2.09 -4.80
N LEU A 148 -5.45 0.80 -4.51
CA LEU A 148 -5.78 -0.24 -5.50
C LEU A 148 -7.18 -0.01 -6.08
N ALA A 149 -8.19 0.27 -5.25
CA ALA A 149 -9.55 0.55 -5.69
C ALA A 149 -9.63 1.81 -6.59
N LYS A 150 -8.91 2.88 -6.23
CA LYS A 150 -8.77 4.11 -7.04
C LYS A 150 -8.17 3.80 -8.40
N TRP A 151 -7.04 3.09 -8.46
CA TRP A 151 -6.36 2.76 -9.72
C TRP A 151 -7.15 1.77 -10.58
N MET A 152 -7.99 0.97 -9.97
CA MET A 152 -8.94 0.10 -10.68
C MET A 152 -10.16 0.85 -11.22
N GLY A 153 -10.31 2.14 -10.92
CA GLY A 153 -11.41 2.98 -11.38
C GLY A 153 -12.75 2.69 -10.69
N LEU A 154 -12.73 2.23 -9.44
CA LEU A 154 -13.95 2.00 -8.68
C LEU A 154 -14.65 3.33 -8.36
N SER A 155 -15.98 3.28 -8.20
CA SER A 155 -16.76 4.44 -7.80
C SER A 155 -16.43 4.88 -6.37
N LYS A 156 -16.75 6.13 -6.03
CA LYS A 156 -16.59 6.70 -4.69
C LYS A 156 -17.16 5.80 -3.59
N SER A 157 -18.37 5.31 -3.78
CA SER A 157 -19.03 4.42 -2.81
C SER A 157 -18.26 3.10 -2.64
N GLN A 158 -17.82 2.50 -3.75
CA GLN A 158 -17.06 1.25 -3.72
C GLN A 158 -15.69 1.42 -3.06
N ILE A 159 -15.01 2.55 -3.29
CA ILE A 159 -13.71 2.85 -2.64
C ILE A 159 -13.88 2.91 -1.12
N LYS A 160 -14.91 3.61 -0.61
CA LYS A 160 -15.21 3.66 0.83
C LYS A 160 -15.48 2.29 1.42
N GLU A 161 -16.26 1.47 0.72
CA GLU A 161 -16.50 0.09 1.15
C GLU A 161 -15.22 -0.76 1.17
N VAL A 162 -14.31 -0.56 0.21
CA VAL A 162 -13.02 -1.28 0.18
C VAL A 162 -12.11 -0.84 1.32
N ILE A 163 -12.08 0.47 1.66
CA ILE A 163 -11.36 0.97 2.84
C ILE A 163 -11.91 0.28 4.10
N LEU A 164 -13.23 0.26 4.27
CA LEU A 164 -13.88 -0.38 5.40
C LEU A 164 -13.58 -1.88 5.46
N ALA A 165 -13.52 -2.56 4.32
CA ALA A 165 -13.14 -3.97 4.25
C ALA A 165 -11.71 -4.19 4.74
N GLY A 166 -10.78 -3.30 4.39
CA GLY A 166 -9.41 -3.31 4.90
C GLY A 166 -9.34 -3.08 6.41
N LEU A 167 -10.13 -2.13 6.95
CA LEU A 167 -10.19 -1.89 8.41
C LEU A 167 -10.72 -3.08 9.20
N LEU A 168 -11.67 -3.82 8.63
CA LEU A 168 -12.38 -4.88 9.33
C LEU A 168 -11.87 -6.29 9.01
N HIS A 169 -10.94 -6.49 8.08
CA HIS A 169 -10.56 -7.83 7.61
C HIS A 169 -10.10 -8.74 8.75
N ASP A 170 -9.38 -8.20 9.70
CA ASP A 170 -8.77 -8.90 10.83
C ASP A 170 -9.50 -8.69 12.17
N VAL A 171 -10.67 -8.07 12.18
CA VAL A 171 -11.45 -7.79 13.40
C VAL A 171 -11.72 -9.06 14.23
N GLY A 172 -11.78 -10.20 13.60
CA GLY A 172 -11.98 -11.49 14.26
C GLY A 172 -10.79 -11.97 15.08
N LYS A 173 -9.60 -11.40 14.92
CA LYS A 173 -8.44 -11.67 15.79
C LYS A 173 -8.72 -11.31 17.25
N SER A 174 -9.67 -10.42 17.50
CA SER A 174 -10.17 -10.10 18.86
C SER A 174 -10.73 -11.32 19.62
N ARG A 175 -11.12 -12.39 18.92
CA ARG A 175 -11.62 -13.65 19.51
C ARG A 175 -10.60 -14.78 19.55
N ILE A 176 -9.40 -14.59 19.02
CA ILE A 176 -8.33 -15.58 19.08
C ILE A 176 -7.73 -15.56 20.49
N PRO A 177 -7.45 -16.74 21.09
CA PRO A 177 -6.81 -16.81 22.39
C PRO A 177 -5.50 -16.03 22.43
N HIS A 178 -5.32 -15.25 23.51
CA HIS A 178 -4.19 -14.33 23.67
C HIS A 178 -2.82 -15.04 23.56
N GLU A 179 -2.75 -16.27 24.05
CA GLU A 179 -1.53 -17.09 24.01
C GLU A 179 -1.12 -17.46 22.56
N ILE A 180 -2.11 -17.62 21.67
CA ILE A 180 -1.88 -17.91 20.26
C ILE A 180 -1.57 -16.61 19.51
N LEU A 181 -2.38 -15.56 19.74
CA LEU A 181 -2.25 -14.27 19.05
C LEU A 181 -0.89 -13.62 19.28
N ASN A 182 -0.39 -13.68 20.53
CA ASN A 182 0.86 -13.02 20.95
C ASN A 182 2.03 -14.01 21.15
N LYS A 183 1.93 -15.21 20.60
CA LYS A 183 2.99 -16.21 20.71
C LYS A 183 4.30 -15.71 20.10
N LYS A 184 5.37 -15.72 20.90
CA LYS A 184 6.73 -15.46 20.41
C LYS A 184 7.28 -16.72 19.76
N GLY A 185 7.11 -16.89 18.46
CA GLY A 185 7.59 -18.03 17.70
C GLY A 185 6.56 -18.56 16.70
N PRO A 186 6.92 -19.53 15.88
CA PRO A 186 6.00 -20.12 14.92
C PRO A 186 4.84 -20.81 15.66
N LEU A 187 3.64 -20.70 15.08
CA LEU A 187 2.48 -21.44 15.52
C LEU A 187 2.64 -22.91 15.14
N ASP A 188 2.25 -23.83 16.04
CA ASP A 188 2.09 -25.21 15.67
C ASP A 188 0.82 -25.41 14.79
N GLU A 189 0.61 -26.63 14.31
CA GLU A 189 -0.51 -26.94 13.40
C GLU A 189 -1.88 -26.63 14.04
N LYS A 190 -2.06 -26.94 15.32
CA LYS A 190 -3.33 -26.71 16.04
C LYS A 190 -3.56 -25.22 16.29
N GLU A 191 -2.53 -24.52 16.70
CA GLU A 191 -2.57 -23.07 16.89
C GLU A 191 -2.83 -22.34 15.58
N PHE A 192 -2.24 -22.83 14.48
CA PHE A 192 -2.49 -22.25 13.15
C PHE A 192 -3.93 -22.52 12.68
N GLU A 193 -4.49 -23.72 12.94
CA GLU A 193 -5.91 -23.99 12.66
C GLU A 193 -6.83 -23.08 13.49
N GLU A 194 -6.48 -22.77 14.75
CA GLU A 194 -7.24 -21.81 15.56
C GLU A 194 -7.09 -20.39 15.00
N MET A 195 -5.88 -19.98 14.63
CA MET A 195 -5.62 -18.66 14.03
C MET A 195 -6.45 -18.46 12.75
N LYS A 196 -6.58 -19.46 11.89
CA LYS A 196 -7.39 -19.37 10.66
C LYS A 196 -8.86 -19.02 10.91
N LYS A 197 -9.38 -19.31 12.10
CA LYS A 197 -10.78 -19.00 12.43
C LYS A 197 -11.07 -17.50 12.53
N HIS A 198 -10.05 -16.64 12.64
CA HIS A 198 -10.30 -15.19 12.71
C HIS A 198 -11.12 -14.66 11.53
N ALA A 199 -10.97 -15.23 10.33
CA ALA A 199 -11.78 -14.82 9.16
C ALA A 199 -13.27 -15.12 9.38
N VAL A 200 -13.58 -16.28 9.95
CA VAL A 200 -14.97 -16.65 10.31
C VAL A 200 -15.46 -15.80 11.48
N TYR A 201 -14.66 -15.64 12.52
CA TYR A 201 -15.00 -14.79 13.68
C TYR A 201 -15.24 -13.33 13.27
N GLY A 202 -14.44 -12.80 12.34
CA GLY A 202 -14.66 -11.47 11.79
C GLY A 202 -16.00 -11.34 11.10
N TYR A 203 -16.36 -12.29 10.26
CA TYR A 203 -17.69 -12.32 9.64
C TYR A 203 -18.81 -12.41 10.69
N GLU A 204 -18.67 -13.27 11.70
CA GLU A 204 -19.64 -13.43 12.77
C GLU A 204 -19.87 -12.13 13.58
N ILE A 205 -18.84 -11.32 13.77
CA ILE A 205 -18.92 -10.01 14.43
C ILE A 205 -19.77 -9.04 13.61
N ILE A 206 -19.59 -9.03 12.28
CA ILE A 206 -20.18 -7.98 11.42
C ILE A 206 -21.45 -8.43 10.68
N LYS A 207 -21.79 -9.72 10.64
CA LYS A 207 -22.85 -10.28 9.77
C LYS A 207 -24.22 -9.63 9.96
N ASN A 208 -24.58 -9.27 11.19
CA ASN A 208 -25.90 -8.73 11.54
C ASN A 208 -25.97 -7.20 11.41
N ASN A 209 -24.84 -6.52 11.24
CA ASN A 209 -24.83 -5.07 11.02
C ASN A 209 -25.39 -4.76 9.62
N LYS A 210 -26.47 -3.95 9.57
CA LYS A 210 -27.17 -3.62 8.32
C LYS A 210 -26.46 -2.54 7.50
N ASP A 211 -25.60 -1.75 8.14
CA ASP A 211 -24.87 -0.66 7.51
C ASP A 211 -23.63 -1.18 6.76
N ILE A 212 -23.19 -2.42 7.06
CA ILE A 212 -22.09 -3.08 6.37
C ILE A 212 -22.63 -3.88 5.18
N SER A 213 -22.15 -3.53 3.97
CA SER A 213 -22.58 -4.22 2.75
C SER A 213 -22.14 -5.69 2.71
N MET A 214 -22.85 -6.49 1.93
CA MET A 214 -22.48 -7.89 1.74
C MET A 214 -21.09 -8.04 1.09
N SER A 215 -20.66 -7.08 0.28
CA SER A 215 -19.35 -7.09 -0.35
C SER A 215 -18.24 -6.95 0.69
N VAL A 216 -18.39 -6.07 1.67
CA VAL A 216 -17.46 -5.93 2.81
C VAL A 216 -17.46 -7.20 3.66
N LYS A 217 -18.63 -7.73 4.02
CA LYS A 217 -18.74 -8.98 4.79
C LYS A 217 -18.04 -10.16 4.12
N ARG A 218 -18.18 -10.28 2.79
CA ARG A 218 -17.47 -11.29 2.00
C ARG A 218 -15.98 -11.03 1.96
N ALA A 219 -15.53 -9.78 1.90
CA ALA A 219 -14.10 -9.47 1.92
C ALA A 219 -13.47 -9.93 3.25
N VAL A 220 -14.11 -9.65 4.38
CA VAL A 220 -13.64 -10.06 5.71
C VAL A 220 -13.47 -11.57 5.82
N ILE A 221 -14.42 -12.38 5.33
CA ILE A 221 -14.31 -13.84 5.45
C ILE A 221 -13.41 -14.49 4.40
N MET A 222 -13.14 -13.80 3.26
CA MET A 222 -12.44 -14.37 2.09
C MET A 222 -11.04 -13.80 1.86
N HIS A 223 -10.53 -12.88 2.70
CA HIS A 223 -9.26 -12.21 2.42
C HIS A 223 -8.05 -13.17 2.43
N HIS A 224 -8.15 -14.32 3.06
CA HIS A 224 -7.15 -15.39 3.04
C HIS A 224 -7.44 -16.50 2.01
N GLU A 225 -8.49 -16.39 1.22
CA GLU A 225 -8.68 -17.29 0.09
C GLU A 225 -7.69 -16.95 -1.03
N LYS A 226 -7.17 -17.97 -1.72
CA LYS A 226 -6.19 -17.82 -2.81
C LYS A 226 -6.83 -18.07 -4.17
N GLU A 227 -6.24 -17.51 -5.25
CA GLU A 227 -6.79 -17.68 -6.60
C GLU A 227 -6.85 -19.16 -7.02
N ASN A 228 -5.88 -19.98 -6.60
CA ASN A 228 -5.83 -21.42 -6.86
C ASN A 228 -6.76 -22.27 -5.97
N GLY A 229 -7.41 -21.69 -4.96
CA GLY A 229 -8.30 -22.40 -4.03
C GLY A 229 -7.60 -23.13 -2.89
N THR A 230 -6.32 -22.87 -2.64
CA THR A 230 -5.58 -23.46 -1.48
C THR A 230 -5.62 -22.57 -0.23
N GLY A 231 -6.43 -21.52 -0.24
CA GLY A 231 -6.62 -20.62 0.89
C GLY A 231 -7.58 -21.14 1.95
N TYR A 232 -8.00 -20.27 2.83
CA TYR A 232 -8.96 -20.57 3.90
C TYR A 232 -9.96 -19.41 4.09
N PRO A 233 -11.12 -19.63 4.75
CA PRO A 233 -11.54 -20.82 5.50
C PRO A 233 -12.17 -21.92 4.64
N TYR A 234 -12.55 -21.66 3.39
CA TYR A 234 -13.35 -22.60 2.58
C TYR A 234 -12.59 -23.22 1.40
N GLY A 235 -11.40 -22.73 1.06
CA GLY A 235 -10.63 -23.20 -0.08
C GLY A 235 -11.30 -22.88 -1.42
N ILE A 236 -11.95 -21.73 -1.54
CA ILE A 236 -12.63 -21.33 -2.77
C ILE A 236 -11.68 -20.72 -3.80
N LYS A 237 -11.93 -21.02 -5.07
CA LYS A 237 -11.15 -20.46 -6.18
C LYS A 237 -11.46 -18.98 -6.40
N GLY A 238 -10.51 -18.26 -6.97
CA GLY A 238 -10.60 -16.83 -7.22
C GLY A 238 -11.80 -16.37 -8.03
N SER A 239 -12.34 -17.24 -8.92
CA SER A 239 -13.58 -16.98 -9.67
C SER A 239 -14.82 -16.76 -8.78
N HIS A 240 -14.80 -17.24 -7.55
CA HIS A 240 -15.88 -17.08 -6.56
C HIS A 240 -15.61 -16.00 -5.51
N LYS A 241 -14.41 -15.42 -5.51
CA LYS A 241 -14.08 -14.28 -4.64
C LYS A 241 -14.72 -13.01 -5.20
N ASN A 242 -15.21 -12.14 -4.29
CA ASN A 242 -15.60 -10.81 -4.71
C ASN A 242 -14.36 -9.90 -4.89
N LEU A 243 -14.54 -8.80 -5.63
CA LEU A 243 -13.44 -7.88 -5.95
C LEU A 243 -12.78 -7.30 -4.69
N TYR A 244 -13.56 -6.98 -3.65
CA TYR A 244 -13.03 -6.39 -2.42
C TYR A 244 -12.11 -7.36 -1.68
N SER A 245 -12.47 -8.65 -1.61
CA SER A 245 -11.57 -9.64 -1.01
C SER A 245 -10.26 -9.80 -1.79
N LYS A 246 -10.28 -9.68 -3.13
CA LYS A 246 -9.09 -9.73 -3.97
C LYS A 246 -8.16 -8.54 -3.71
N ILE A 247 -8.74 -7.34 -3.57
CA ILE A 247 -8.00 -6.11 -3.25
C ILE A 247 -7.39 -6.21 -1.86
N VAL A 248 -8.20 -6.58 -0.85
CA VAL A 248 -7.75 -6.69 0.55
C VAL A 248 -6.67 -7.78 0.68
N THR A 249 -6.82 -8.93 0.01
CA THR A 249 -5.78 -9.98 -0.01
C THR A 249 -4.42 -9.43 -0.48
N ALA A 250 -4.40 -8.66 -1.58
CA ALA A 250 -3.15 -8.10 -2.11
C ALA A 250 -2.54 -7.06 -1.16
N ALA A 251 -3.37 -6.19 -0.59
CA ALA A 251 -2.97 -5.17 0.36
C ALA A 251 -2.43 -5.77 1.67
N ASP A 252 -3.10 -6.79 2.22
CA ASP A 252 -2.69 -7.52 3.42
C ASP A 252 -1.33 -8.20 3.23
N ILE A 253 -1.15 -8.93 2.12
CA ILE A 253 0.13 -9.59 1.82
C ILE A 253 1.25 -8.56 1.68
N PHE A 254 1.00 -7.42 0.99
CA PHE A 254 2.01 -6.38 0.82
C PHE A 254 2.42 -5.75 2.15
N ASP A 255 1.45 -5.37 2.99
CA ASP A 255 1.75 -4.83 4.32
C ASP A 255 2.47 -5.86 5.19
N ALA A 256 2.04 -7.13 5.14
CA ALA A 256 2.67 -8.20 5.89
C ALA A 256 4.16 -8.42 5.54
N ILE A 257 4.57 -8.11 4.30
CA ILE A 257 5.97 -8.21 3.86
C ILE A 257 6.75 -6.95 4.23
N THR A 258 6.17 -5.76 4.06
CA THR A 258 6.85 -4.48 4.27
C THR A 258 6.91 -4.03 5.72
N SER A 259 6.04 -4.56 6.56
CA SER A 259 6.00 -4.22 7.98
C SER A 259 7.01 -5.02 8.80
N GLU A 260 7.55 -4.41 9.85
CA GLU A 260 8.46 -5.07 10.78
C GLU A 260 7.70 -6.11 11.61
N ARG A 261 8.20 -7.34 11.65
CA ARG A 261 7.67 -8.43 12.49
C ARG A 261 8.71 -8.85 13.52
N VAL A 262 8.26 -9.35 14.66
CA VAL A 262 9.11 -9.82 15.78
C VAL A 262 10.23 -10.78 15.34
N TYR A 263 10.08 -11.45 14.20
CA TYR A 263 11.02 -12.46 13.70
C TYR A 263 11.74 -12.07 12.41
N ARG A 264 11.39 -10.94 11.78
CA ARG A 264 11.96 -10.50 10.50
C ARG A 264 12.05 -8.99 10.50
N GLY A 265 13.24 -8.43 10.32
CA GLY A 265 13.42 -7.00 10.10
C GLY A 265 12.59 -6.51 8.91
N ARG A 266 12.27 -5.23 8.91
CA ARG A 266 11.52 -4.58 7.83
C ARG A 266 12.21 -4.82 6.49
N GLN A 267 11.43 -5.27 5.51
CA GLN A 267 11.93 -5.37 4.15
C GLN A 267 11.67 -4.07 3.40
N THR A 268 12.51 -3.78 2.41
CA THR A 268 12.26 -2.65 1.52
C THR A 268 11.03 -2.93 0.66
N PRO A 269 10.28 -1.90 0.25
CA PRO A 269 9.16 -2.08 -0.68
C PRO A 269 9.57 -2.82 -1.96
N PHE A 270 10.79 -2.62 -2.43
CA PHE A 270 11.32 -3.31 -3.62
C PHE A 270 11.52 -4.81 -3.39
N THR A 271 11.99 -5.18 -2.19
CA THR A 271 12.03 -6.60 -1.79
C THR A 271 10.62 -7.19 -1.71
N ALA A 272 9.64 -6.41 -1.22
CA ALA A 272 8.24 -6.86 -1.17
C ALA A 272 7.67 -7.09 -2.57
N PHE A 273 7.95 -6.22 -3.55
CA PHE A 273 7.54 -6.46 -4.94
C PHE A 273 8.16 -7.73 -5.50
N LYS A 274 9.42 -8.02 -5.17
CA LYS A 274 10.06 -9.28 -5.58
C LYS A 274 9.41 -10.51 -4.96
N GLU A 275 9.05 -10.44 -3.68
CA GLU A 275 8.32 -11.52 -3.01
C GLU A 275 6.92 -11.70 -3.60
N LEU A 276 6.19 -10.61 -3.89
CA LEU A 276 4.89 -10.67 -4.56
C LEU A 276 4.97 -11.32 -5.95
N GLU A 277 6.02 -11.03 -6.71
CA GLU A 277 6.26 -11.69 -8.00
C GLU A 277 6.43 -13.20 -7.83
N ASN A 278 7.17 -13.64 -6.79
CA ASN A 278 7.36 -15.06 -6.47
C ASN A 278 6.07 -15.73 -5.96
N ILE A 279 5.25 -15.04 -5.17
CA ILE A 279 3.93 -15.52 -4.71
C ILE A 279 3.01 -15.74 -5.90
N GLY A 280 3.04 -14.81 -6.87
CA GLY A 280 2.44 -14.94 -8.18
C GLY A 280 0.91 -14.99 -8.23
N PHE A 281 0.43 -15.30 -9.42
CA PHE A 281 -0.98 -15.30 -9.77
C PHE A 281 -1.80 -16.46 -9.19
N ASP A 282 -1.15 -17.45 -8.61
CA ASP A 282 -1.82 -18.54 -7.92
C ASP A 282 -2.44 -18.12 -6.59
N THR A 283 -1.91 -17.06 -6.00
CA THR A 283 -2.35 -16.54 -4.71
C THR A 283 -3.16 -15.26 -4.85
N ILE A 284 -2.68 -14.31 -5.67
CA ILE A 284 -3.24 -12.97 -5.83
C ILE A 284 -3.89 -12.83 -7.20
N ASP A 285 -5.03 -12.14 -7.25
CA ASP A 285 -5.70 -11.84 -8.51
C ASP A 285 -4.75 -11.13 -9.49
N PRO A 286 -4.61 -11.66 -10.74
CA PRO A 286 -3.67 -11.11 -11.71
C PRO A 286 -3.88 -9.63 -12.02
N LYS A 287 -5.14 -9.18 -12.10
CA LYS A 287 -5.45 -7.78 -12.40
C LYS A 287 -5.05 -6.86 -11.26
N VAL A 288 -5.31 -7.26 -10.01
CA VAL A 288 -4.92 -6.49 -8.82
C VAL A 288 -3.40 -6.43 -8.72
N LEU A 289 -2.70 -7.57 -8.91
CA LEU A 289 -1.25 -7.65 -8.83
C LEU A 289 -0.56 -6.80 -9.90
N MET A 290 -1.06 -6.83 -11.14
CA MET A 290 -0.51 -6.00 -12.22
C MET A 290 -0.70 -4.50 -11.97
N ILE A 291 -1.83 -4.08 -11.42
CA ILE A 291 -2.07 -2.69 -11.04
C ILE A 291 -1.12 -2.29 -9.90
N MET A 292 -0.93 -3.16 -8.91
CA MET A 292 0.01 -2.92 -7.83
C MET A 292 1.44 -2.70 -8.37
N PHE A 293 1.94 -3.57 -9.24
CA PHE A 293 3.28 -3.46 -9.83
C PHE A 293 3.48 -2.22 -10.70
N THR A 294 2.43 -1.74 -11.36
CA THR A 294 2.54 -0.59 -12.27
C THR A 294 2.36 0.76 -11.60
N LYS A 295 1.60 0.82 -10.51
CA LYS A 295 1.25 2.11 -9.89
C LYS A 295 1.93 2.35 -8.54
N MET A 296 2.01 1.33 -7.68
CA MET A 296 2.53 1.51 -6.32
C MET A 296 4.02 1.87 -6.26
N PRO A 297 4.93 1.34 -7.11
CA PRO A 297 6.35 1.68 -7.05
C PRO A 297 6.65 3.17 -7.26
N ASN A 298 5.77 3.89 -7.97
CA ASN A 298 5.95 5.31 -8.24
C ASN A 298 5.90 6.18 -6.97
N TYR A 299 5.25 5.72 -5.91
CA TYR A 299 5.21 6.43 -4.61
C TYR A 299 6.52 6.32 -3.83
N TYR A 300 7.47 5.55 -4.31
CA TYR A 300 8.82 5.45 -3.74
C TYR A 300 9.86 6.25 -4.53
N ILE A 301 9.46 6.93 -5.63
CA ILE A 301 10.32 7.86 -6.36
C ILE A 301 10.51 9.11 -5.50
N GLY A 302 11.78 9.56 -5.37
CA GLY A 302 12.17 10.62 -4.44
C GLY A 302 12.54 10.11 -3.04
N ALA A 303 12.25 8.85 -2.71
CA ALA A 303 12.62 8.29 -1.41
C ALA A 303 14.14 8.15 -1.27
N LYS A 304 14.66 8.55 -0.09
CA LYS A 304 16.07 8.34 0.26
C LYS A 304 16.28 6.92 0.74
N VAL A 305 17.36 6.32 0.25
CA VAL A 305 17.75 4.96 0.57
C VAL A 305 19.21 4.90 0.99
N LYS A 306 19.51 3.99 1.91
CA LYS A 306 20.87 3.65 2.28
C LYS A 306 21.29 2.40 1.52
N MET A 307 22.39 2.49 0.82
CA MET A 307 22.99 1.38 0.09
C MET A 307 23.76 0.45 1.04
N GLU A 308 24.05 -0.79 0.62
CA GLU A 308 24.87 -1.72 1.43
C GLU A 308 26.27 -1.20 1.73
N ASN A 309 26.86 -0.42 0.81
CA ASN A 309 28.16 0.23 1.01
C ASN A 309 28.11 1.43 1.97
N GLY A 310 26.91 1.77 2.49
CA GLY A 310 26.67 2.86 3.44
C GLY A 310 26.41 4.22 2.81
N GLU A 311 26.50 4.36 1.49
CA GLU A 311 26.14 5.61 0.79
C GLU A 311 24.63 5.85 0.83
N ILE A 312 24.25 7.13 0.72
CA ILE A 312 22.84 7.54 0.64
C ILE A 312 22.54 7.88 -0.81
N GLY A 313 21.49 7.28 -1.35
CA GLY A 313 20.96 7.56 -2.67
C GLY A 313 19.50 7.97 -2.64
N GLU A 314 19.00 8.37 -3.79
CA GLU A 314 17.60 8.71 -4.02
C GLU A 314 17.01 7.83 -5.13
N VAL A 315 15.82 7.28 -4.92
CA VAL A 315 15.11 6.54 -5.96
C VAL A 315 14.61 7.53 -7.00
N VAL A 316 15.15 7.49 -8.21
CA VAL A 316 14.81 8.45 -9.27
C VAL A 316 13.85 7.88 -10.31
N TYR A 317 13.78 6.55 -10.42
CA TYR A 317 12.87 5.89 -11.36
C TYR A 317 12.64 4.43 -10.97
N VAL A 318 11.45 3.90 -11.30
CA VAL A 318 11.15 2.46 -11.17
C VAL A 318 10.60 1.94 -12.50
N PRO A 319 11.27 0.97 -13.16
CA PRO A 319 10.79 0.40 -14.40
C PRO A 319 9.49 -0.40 -14.21
N ASN A 320 8.49 -0.16 -15.06
CA ASN A 320 7.19 -0.86 -14.98
C ASN A 320 7.28 -2.39 -15.11
N GLN A 321 8.29 -2.88 -15.85
CA GLN A 321 8.50 -4.32 -16.05
C GLN A 321 9.23 -4.97 -14.88
N CYS A 322 9.83 -4.17 -13.98
CA CYS A 322 10.68 -4.62 -12.89
C CYS A 322 10.45 -3.75 -11.65
N ALA A 323 9.26 -3.84 -11.06
CA ALA A 323 8.86 -3.04 -9.88
C ALA A 323 9.83 -3.19 -8.68
N TYR A 324 10.62 -4.26 -8.65
CA TYR A 324 11.60 -4.56 -7.60
C TYR A 324 13.01 -4.05 -7.90
N ALA A 325 13.26 -3.49 -9.08
CA ALA A 325 14.59 -3.04 -9.51
C ALA A 325 14.56 -1.54 -9.88
N PRO A 326 14.62 -0.64 -8.87
CA PRO A 326 14.62 0.80 -9.10
C PRO A 326 15.93 1.27 -9.76
N VAL A 327 15.92 2.51 -10.24
CA VAL A 327 17.12 3.28 -10.52
C VAL A 327 17.35 4.22 -9.35
N VAL A 328 18.55 4.18 -8.78
CA VAL A 328 18.95 5.02 -7.65
C VAL A 328 20.08 5.94 -8.07
N GLU A 329 19.95 7.22 -7.76
CA GLU A 329 21.02 8.21 -7.91
C GLU A 329 21.83 8.28 -6.62
N VAL A 330 23.17 8.20 -6.74
CA VAL A 330 24.12 8.33 -5.63
C VAL A 330 25.26 9.22 -6.09
N ASN A 331 25.42 10.39 -5.50
CA ASN A 331 26.51 11.33 -5.79
C ASN A 331 26.67 11.67 -7.30
N GLY A 332 25.56 11.82 -8.03
CA GLY A 332 25.54 12.11 -9.47
C GLY A 332 25.66 10.89 -10.38
N ASN A 333 25.81 9.69 -9.83
CA ASN A 333 25.85 8.44 -10.58
C ASN A 333 24.51 7.69 -10.48
N PHE A 334 24.08 7.07 -11.57
CA PHE A 334 22.85 6.29 -11.61
C PHE A 334 23.16 4.80 -11.57
N TYR A 335 22.54 4.10 -10.63
CA TYR A 335 22.61 2.65 -10.48
C TYR A 335 21.25 2.06 -10.89
N ASP A 336 21.25 1.31 -12.00
CA ASP A 336 20.07 0.62 -12.52
C ASP A 336 20.06 -0.83 -12.02
N PHE A 337 19.25 -1.14 -11.04
CA PHE A 337 19.19 -2.48 -10.43
C PHE A 337 18.64 -3.58 -11.36
N THR A 338 18.17 -3.23 -12.55
CA THR A 338 17.89 -4.26 -13.57
C THR A 338 19.19 -4.84 -14.13
N ILE A 339 20.28 -4.08 -14.07
CA ILE A 339 21.61 -4.39 -14.62
C ILE A 339 22.62 -4.58 -13.48
N ASP A 340 22.66 -3.65 -12.54
CA ASP A 340 23.64 -3.58 -11.45
C ASP A 340 23.20 -4.46 -10.27
N LYS A 341 23.46 -5.75 -10.35
CA LYS A 341 23.01 -6.74 -9.34
C LYS A 341 23.88 -6.79 -8.07
N GLU A 342 25.04 -6.14 -8.10
CA GLU A 342 26.00 -6.16 -7.00
C GLU A 342 25.74 -5.09 -5.94
N VAL A 343 24.94 -4.08 -6.24
CA VAL A 343 24.63 -2.97 -5.33
C VAL A 343 23.18 -3.15 -4.85
N LEU A 344 22.96 -3.25 -3.53
CA LEU A 344 21.64 -3.48 -2.96
C LEU A 344 21.23 -2.32 -2.04
N ILE A 345 19.93 -2.04 -2.03
CA ILE A 345 19.34 -1.13 -1.06
C ILE A 345 19.24 -1.87 0.28
N LYS A 346 19.90 -1.31 1.30
CA LYS A 346 19.87 -1.85 2.66
C LYS A 346 18.66 -1.39 3.45
N GLU A 347 18.32 -0.10 3.32
CA GLU A 347 17.33 0.54 4.18
C GLU A 347 16.69 1.74 3.46
N PHE A 348 15.41 1.98 3.75
CA PHE A 348 14.71 3.23 3.46
C PHE A 348 14.90 4.20 4.63
N LEU A 349 15.25 5.47 4.32
CA LEU A 349 15.51 6.51 5.31
C LEU A 349 14.29 7.39 5.56
#